data_64bd31783208df38faf2a8d7a22ca6d1
#
_entry.id   64bd31783208df38faf2a8d7a22ca6d1
#
_cell.length_a   1.000
_cell.length_b   1.000
_cell.length_c   1.000
_cell.angle_alpha   90.00
_cell.angle_beta   90.00
_cell.angle_gamma   90.00
#
_symmetry.space_group_name_H-M   'P 1'
#
loop_
_entity.id
_entity.type
_entity.pdbx_description
1 polymer ?
#
loop_
_entity_poly.entity_id
_entity_poly.type
_entity_poly.pdbx_seq_one_letter_code
_entity_poly.pdbx_strand_id
1 'polypeptide(L)'
;CFVRKPKVIRNMDTRKRIYKFLSTERWNDSAIFFMRIFAGVLMLIHGIGKINNYEMLFTTFPDPLGIGSEASLVLIIGAETICSLLLIVGLFVRPAALILAVGMFVASFLAVPGEPFAAHELSFVYMGIYVMLVISGGMRYSLDRVFFRVQ
;
A
#
# COMPACT_ATOMS: atom_id res chain seq x y z
N CYS A 1 -51.84 26.35 -20.55
CA CYS A 1 -51.25 26.65 -19.24
C CYS A 1 -49.87 25.95 -19.12
N PHE A 2 -48.79 26.71 -19.37
CA PHE A 2 -47.41 26.22 -19.30
C PHE A 2 -46.93 26.38 -17.83
N VAL A 3 -46.97 25.32 -17.04
CA VAL A 3 -46.48 25.36 -15.68
C VAL A 3 -44.94 25.31 -15.73
N ARG A 4 -44.27 26.46 -15.53
CA ARG A 4 -42.84 26.56 -15.35
C ARG A 4 -42.47 25.78 -14.10
N LYS A 5 -41.75 24.64 -14.24
CA LYS A 5 -41.13 23.91 -13.13
C LYS A 5 -40.21 24.87 -12.37
N PRO A 6 -40.34 24.96 -11.06
CA PRO A 6 -39.59 25.94 -10.24
C PRO A 6 -38.09 25.70 -10.35
N LYS A 7 -37.28 26.78 -10.36
CA LYS A 7 -35.81 26.79 -10.43
C LYS A 7 -35.09 25.91 -9.35
N VAL A 8 -35.82 25.63 -8.27
CA VAL A 8 -35.34 24.78 -7.15
C VAL A 8 -35.09 23.34 -7.58
N ILE A 9 -35.92 22.79 -8.48
CA ILE A 9 -35.77 21.40 -8.97
C ILE A 9 -34.52 21.27 -9.87
N ARG A 10 -34.15 22.32 -10.59
CA ARG A 10 -32.94 22.35 -11.44
C ARG A 10 -31.65 22.35 -10.63
N ASN A 11 -31.63 23.03 -9.48
CA ASN A 11 -30.46 23.07 -8.59
C ASN A 11 -30.25 21.77 -7.82
N MET A 12 -31.31 21.09 -7.45
CA MET A 12 -31.20 19.76 -6.81
C MET A 12 -30.64 18.69 -7.75
N ASP A 13 -31.00 18.75 -9.02
CA ASP A 13 -30.48 17.82 -10.03
C ASP A 13 -28.99 18.04 -10.31
N THR A 14 -28.55 19.29 -10.35
CA THR A 14 -27.14 19.65 -10.50
C THR A 14 -26.30 19.22 -9.29
N ARG A 15 -26.80 19.41 -8.07
CA ARG A 15 -26.11 18.94 -6.84
C ARG A 15 -25.98 17.42 -6.82
N LYS A 16 -27.02 16.68 -7.17
CA LYS A 16 -27.00 15.23 -7.27
C LYS A 16 -26.02 14.75 -8.34
N ARG A 17 -25.92 15.44 -9.48
CA ARG A 17 -24.95 15.13 -10.55
C ARG A 17 -23.51 15.35 -10.08
N ILE A 18 -23.23 16.47 -9.43
CA ILE A 18 -21.90 16.78 -8.87
C ILE A 18 -21.54 15.74 -7.80
N TYR A 19 -22.45 15.43 -6.87
CA TYR A 19 -22.23 14.44 -5.85
C TYR A 19 -21.98 13.04 -6.45
N LYS A 20 -22.78 12.63 -7.44
CA LYS A 20 -22.59 11.36 -8.15
C LYS A 20 -21.27 11.31 -8.92
N PHE A 21 -20.82 12.41 -9.48
CA PHE A 21 -19.52 12.53 -10.15
C PHE A 21 -18.37 12.41 -9.13
N LEU A 22 -18.46 13.10 -7.99
CA LEU A 22 -17.43 13.08 -6.94
C LEU A 22 -17.40 11.77 -6.14
N SER A 23 -18.53 11.07 -6.01
CA SER A 23 -18.65 9.81 -5.27
C SER A 23 -18.63 8.56 -6.17
N THR A 24 -18.15 8.68 -7.41
CA THR A 24 -18.08 7.55 -8.34
C THR A 24 -17.02 6.54 -7.87
N GLU A 25 -17.39 5.29 -7.74
CA GLU A 25 -16.51 4.16 -7.35
C GLU A 25 -15.24 4.07 -8.23
N ARG A 26 -15.30 4.52 -9.48
CA ARG A 26 -14.15 4.59 -10.39
C ARG A 26 -12.98 5.40 -9.85
N TRP A 27 -13.24 6.49 -9.12
CA TRP A 27 -12.19 7.31 -8.53
C TRP A 27 -11.47 6.56 -7.40
N ASN A 28 -12.22 5.80 -6.61
CA ASN A 28 -11.67 4.97 -5.55
C ASN A 28 -10.79 3.86 -6.12
N ASP A 29 -11.25 3.17 -7.16
CA ASP A 29 -10.48 2.12 -7.84
C ASP A 29 -9.17 2.66 -8.42
N SER A 30 -9.23 3.85 -9.05
CA SER A 30 -8.05 4.50 -9.64
C SER A 30 -7.07 5.00 -8.57
N ALA A 31 -7.57 5.54 -7.46
CA ALA A 31 -6.74 5.98 -6.34
C ALA A 31 -5.99 4.80 -5.70
N ILE A 32 -6.69 3.68 -5.47
CA ILE A 32 -6.07 2.47 -4.91
C ILE A 32 -5.07 1.86 -5.89
N PHE A 33 -5.37 1.85 -7.19
CA PHE A 33 -4.43 1.42 -8.22
C PHE A 33 -3.15 2.26 -8.19
N PHE A 34 -3.29 3.59 -8.17
CA PHE A 34 -2.15 4.50 -8.07
C PHE A 34 -1.33 4.27 -6.81
N MET A 35 -1.98 4.23 -5.64
CA MET A 35 -1.29 4.01 -4.36
C MET A 35 -0.56 2.67 -4.32
N ARG A 36 -1.14 1.63 -4.88
CA ARG A 36 -0.52 0.30 -4.98
C ARG A 36 0.76 0.32 -5.82
N ILE A 37 0.70 0.92 -7.02
CA ILE A 37 1.87 1.05 -7.90
C ILE A 37 2.93 1.94 -7.23
N PHE A 38 2.53 3.09 -6.71
CA PHE A 38 3.42 4.05 -6.09
C PHE A 38 4.16 3.44 -4.89
N ALA A 39 3.42 2.89 -3.92
CA ALA A 39 4.01 2.25 -2.74
C ALA A 39 4.83 1.00 -3.11
N GLY A 40 4.39 0.21 -4.09
CA GLY A 40 5.11 -0.95 -4.58
C GLY A 40 6.45 -0.57 -5.22
N VAL A 41 6.48 0.43 -6.10
CA VAL A 41 7.73 0.89 -6.74
C VAL A 41 8.71 1.44 -5.71
N LEU A 42 8.26 2.30 -4.81
CA LEU A 42 9.13 2.87 -3.78
C LEU A 42 9.71 1.78 -2.86
N MET A 43 8.89 0.82 -2.44
CA MET A 43 9.37 -0.28 -1.60
C MET A 43 10.31 -1.22 -2.36
N LEU A 44 10.09 -1.44 -3.64
CA LEU A 44 11.01 -2.20 -4.49
C LEU A 44 12.40 -1.55 -4.56
N ILE A 45 12.46 -0.21 -4.64
CA ILE A 45 13.73 0.54 -4.58
C ILE A 45 14.43 0.31 -3.23
N HIS A 46 13.71 0.28 -2.12
CA HIS A 46 14.28 -0.05 -0.81
C HIS A 46 14.83 -1.48 -0.76
N GLY A 47 14.09 -2.46 -1.27
CA GLY A 47 14.54 -3.85 -1.34
C GLY A 47 15.80 -4.00 -2.20
N ILE A 48 15.83 -3.40 -3.39
CA ILE A 48 17.02 -3.40 -4.27
C ILE A 48 18.20 -2.70 -3.60
N GLY A 49 17.97 -1.59 -2.91
CA GLY A 49 18.99 -0.89 -2.15
C GLY A 49 19.66 -1.77 -1.10
N LYS A 50 18.88 -2.60 -0.39
CA LYS A 50 19.41 -3.57 0.57
C LYS A 50 20.18 -4.70 -0.11
N ILE A 51 19.74 -5.18 -1.27
CA ILE A 51 20.46 -6.18 -2.06
C ILE A 51 21.84 -5.66 -2.47
N ASN A 52 21.91 -4.43 -2.98
CA ASN A 52 23.16 -3.82 -3.41
C ASN A 52 24.16 -3.57 -2.27
N ASN A 53 23.66 -3.39 -1.05
CA ASN A 53 24.48 -3.15 0.14
C ASN A 53 24.51 -4.38 1.07
N TYR A 54 24.23 -5.58 0.56
CA TYR A 54 24.10 -6.79 1.34
C TYR A 54 25.35 -7.07 2.19
N GLU A 55 26.55 -7.01 1.59
CA GLU A 55 27.84 -7.27 2.26
C GLU A 55 28.13 -6.31 3.43
N MET A 56 27.60 -5.07 3.35
CA MET A 56 27.73 -4.11 4.44
C MET A 56 26.71 -4.34 5.55
N LEU A 57 25.52 -4.80 5.19
CA LEU A 57 24.39 -4.91 6.10
C LEU A 57 24.31 -6.24 6.84
N PHE A 58 24.82 -7.36 6.29
CA PHE A 58 24.56 -8.70 6.82
C PHE A 58 25.03 -8.91 8.26
N THR A 59 26.06 -8.19 8.72
CA THR A 59 26.56 -8.25 10.11
C THR A 59 25.97 -7.19 11.03
N THR A 60 25.49 -6.08 10.48
CA THR A 60 25.08 -4.89 11.24
C THR A 60 23.57 -4.65 11.20
N PHE A 61 22.83 -5.46 10.44
CA PHE A 61 21.39 -5.29 10.31
C PHE A 61 20.68 -5.57 11.66
N PRO A 62 19.69 -4.74 12.04
CA PRO A 62 18.91 -4.98 13.25
C PRO A 62 18.25 -6.34 13.25
N ASP A 63 18.35 -7.04 14.39
CA ASP A 63 17.74 -8.36 14.61
C ASP A 63 16.70 -8.29 15.73
N PRO A 64 15.52 -7.68 15.50
CA PRO A 64 14.48 -7.53 16.50
C PRO A 64 13.79 -8.85 16.88
N LEU A 65 13.95 -9.89 16.06
CA LEU A 65 13.31 -11.19 16.27
C LEU A 65 14.26 -12.23 16.90
N GLY A 66 15.55 -11.92 17.03
CA GLY A 66 16.54 -12.83 17.60
C GLY A 66 16.89 -14.04 16.73
N ILE A 67 16.69 -13.92 15.40
CA ILE A 67 16.96 -14.99 14.42
C ILE A 67 18.32 -14.84 13.73
N GLY A 68 19.05 -13.78 14.04
CA GLY A 68 20.33 -13.40 13.43
C GLY A 68 20.18 -12.28 12.40
N SER A 69 21.18 -11.38 12.36
CA SER A 69 21.19 -10.21 11.47
C SER A 69 21.06 -10.59 9.99
N GLU A 70 21.77 -11.63 9.57
CA GLU A 70 21.72 -12.13 8.20
C GLU A 70 20.34 -12.67 7.82
N ALA A 71 19.75 -13.52 8.68
CA ALA A 71 18.41 -14.07 8.44
C ALA A 71 17.34 -12.98 8.42
N SER A 72 17.42 -12.01 9.33
CA SER A 72 16.53 -10.85 9.37
C SER A 72 16.64 -10.00 8.10
N LEU A 73 17.86 -9.77 7.61
CA LEU A 73 18.13 -9.04 6.37
C LEU A 73 17.55 -9.77 5.14
N VAL A 74 17.78 -11.07 5.02
CA VAL A 74 17.27 -11.89 3.89
C VAL A 74 15.74 -11.89 3.87
N LEU A 75 15.11 -12.06 5.03
CA LEU A 75 13.65 -12.04 5.15
C LEU A 75 13.05 -10.70 4.70
N ILE A 76 13.62 -9.58 5.15
CA ILE A 76 13.09 -8.26 4.79
C ILE A 76 13.35 -7.94 3.31
N ILE A 77 14.50 -8.30 2.76
CA ILE A 77 14.78 -8.17 1.32
C ILE A 77 13.76 -8.97 0.51
N GLY A 78 13.51 -10.22 0.87
CA GLY A 78 12.52 -11.06 0.21
C GLY A 78 11.11 -10.46 0.29
N ALA A 79 10.69 -10.00 1.46
CA ALA A 79 9.41 -9.35 1.65
C ALA A 79 9.30 -8.06 0.81
N GLU A 80 10.28 -7.15 0.91
CA GLU A 80 10.26 -5.88 0.18
C GLU A 80 10.33 -6.06 -1.33
N THR A 81 11.08 -7.04 -1.84
CA THR A 81 11.23 -7.25 -3.28
C THR A 81 10.05 -8.02 -3.87
N ILE A 82 9.75 -9.21 -3.33
CA ILE A 82 8.73 -10.10 -3.89
C ILE A 82 7.33 -9.51 -3.71
N CYS A 83 7.00 -9.06 -2.48
CA CYS A 83 5.67 -8.51 -2.21
C CYS A 83 5.44 -7.19 -2.95
N SER A 84 6.48 -6.38 -3.16
CA SER A 84 6.38 -5.17 -3.98
C SER A 84 6.07 -5.48 -5.43
N LEU A 85 6.72 -6.47 -6.03
CA LEU A 85 6.41 -6.93 -7.38
C LEU A 85 4.97 -7.45 -7.47
N LEU A 86 4.51 -8.24 -6.49
CA LEU A 86 3.13 -8.71 -6.43
C LEU A 86 2.12 -7.55 -6.34
N LEU A 87 2.44 -6.52 -5.55
CA LEU A 87 1.61 -5.31 -5.46
C LEU A 87 1.55 -4.57 -6.80
N ILE A 88 2.69 -4.36 -7.46
CA ILE A 88 2.76 -3.65 -8.75
C ILE A 88 1.90 -4.38 -9.79
N VAL A 89 2.09 -5.68 -9.92
CA VAL A 89 1.34 -6.53 -10.86
C VAL A 89 -0.13 -6.67 -10.44
N GLY A 90 -0.43 -6.57 -9.15
CA GLY A 90 -1.78 -6.72 -8.60
C GLY A 90 -2.21 -8.14 -8.40
N LEU A 91 -1.26 -9.00 -8.07
CA LEU A 91 -1.49 -10.41 -7.76
C LEU A 91 -1.28 -10.63 -6.25
N PHE A 92 -2.22 -11.33 -5.60
CA PHE A 92 -2.21 -11.54 -4.15
C PHE A 92 -2.04 -10.24 -3.35
N VAL A 93 -2.78 -9.19 -3.73
CA VAL A 93 -2.60 -7.84 -3.17
C VAL A 93 -2.74 -7.83 -1.65
N ARG A 94 -3.76 -8.50 -1.10
CA ARG A 94 -4.00 -8.52 0.36
C ARG A 94 -2.90 -9.21 1.14
N PRO A 95 -2.49 -10.45 0.83
CA PRO A 95 -1.40 -11.10 1.55
C PRO A 95 -0.05 -10.41 1.34
N ALA A 96 0.26 -9.91 0.15
CA ALA A 96 1.48 -9.15 -0.10
C ALA A 96 1.53 -7.86 0.73
N ALA A 97 0.44 -7.09 0.76
CA ALA A 97 0.33 -5.90 1.58
C ALA A 97 0.40 -6.21 3.09
N LEU A 98 -0.16 -7.34 3.54
CA LEU A 98 -0.08 -7.77 4.94
C LEU A 98 1.37 -8.07 5.36
N ILE A 99 2.11 -8.81 4.53
CA ILE A 99 3.53 -9.12 4.80
C ILE A 99 4.34 -7.83 4.90
N LEU A 100 4.14 -6.88 3.97
CA LEU A 100 4.82 -5.57 4.01
C LEU A 100 4.39 -4.73 5.22
N ALA A 101 3.11 -4.76 5.60
CA ALA A 101 2.64 -4.06 6.79
C ALA A 101 3.30 -4.59 8.07
N VAL A 102 3.43 -5.91 8.20
CA VAL A 102 4.12 -6.55 9.32
C VAL A 102 5.62 -6.19 9.31
N GLY A 103 6.28 -6.23 8.16
CA GLY A 103 7.68 -5.82 8.03
C GLY A 103 7.90 -4.36 8.45
N MET A 104 7.02 -3.46 8.03
CA MET A 104 7.08 -2.04 8.41
C MET A 104 6.73 -1.82 9.90
N PHE A 105 5.83 -2.61 10.47
CA PHE A 105 5.56 -2.61 11.90
C PHE A 105 6.81 -2.99 12.70
N VAL A 106 7.48 -4.07 12.32
CA VAL A 106 8.75 -4.50 12.94
C VAL A 106 9.82 -3.41 12.81
N ALA A 107 9.97 -2.83 11.61
CA ALA A 107 10.91 -1.74 11.37
C ALA A 107 10.62 -0.49 12.21
N SER A 108 9.33 -0.14 12.40
CA SER A 108 8.93 1.06 13.15
C SER A 108 9.05 0.92 14.65
N PHE A 109 8.76 -0.25 15.20
CA PHE A 109 8.61 -0.40 16.65
C PHE A 109 9.64 -1.29 17.31
N LEU A 110 10.27 -2.20 16.58
CA LEU A 110 11.15 -3.21 17.15
C LEU A 110 12.61 -3.10 16.68
N ALA A 111 12.85 -2.56 15.49
CA ALA A 111 14.20 -2.55 14.91
C ALA A 111 15.12 -1.51 15.55
N VAL A 112 14.58 -0.39 16.04
CA VAL A 112 15.38 0.76 16.55
C VAL A 112 14.78 1.29 17.86
N PRO A 113 14.80 0.54 18.94
CA PRO A 113 14.24 0.99 20.22
C PRO A 113 15.01 2.19 20.78
N GLY A 114 14.27 3.23 21.16
CA GLY A 114 14.85 4.45 21.78
C GLY A 114 15.23 5.56 20.82
N GLU A 115 15.17 5.37 19.51
CA GLU A 115 15.36 6.43 18.53
C GLU A 115 14.14 7.37 18.47
N PRO A 116 14.34 8.66 18.11
CA PRO A 116 13.23 9.61 17.97
C PRO A 116 12.28 9.18 16.83
N PHE A 117 10.99 9.54 16.95
CA PHE A 117 9.94 9.18 15.97
C PHE A 117 10.32 9.50 14.52
N ALA A 118 11.06 10.59 14.29
CA ALA A 118 11.53 10.96 12.96
C ALA A 118 12.35 9.87 12.25
N ALA A 119 13.02 8.98 13.01
CA ALA A 119 13.78 7.87 12.44
C ALA A 119 12.88 6.73 11.92
N HIS A 120 11.67 6.60 12.46
CA HIS A 120 10.72 5.55 12.08
C HIS A 120 9.53 6.07 11.26
N GLU A 121 9.41 7.38 11.11
CA GLU A 121 8.25 8.02 10.46
C GLU A 121 7.95 7.42 9.09
N LEU A 122 8.98 7.19 8.28
CA LEU A 122 8.84 6.63 6.95
C LEU A 122 8.24 5.21 7.00
N SER A 123 8.75 4.34 7.86
CA SER A 123 8.23 2.98 8.04
C SER A 123 6.81 2.99 8.56
N PHE A 124 6.49 3.92 9.46
CA PHE A 124 5.14 4.09 9.99
C PHE A 124 4.13 4.54 8.90
N VAL A 125 4.52 5.46 8.04
CA VAL A 125 3.69 5.90 6.90
C VAL A 125 3.44 4.74 5.92
N TYR A 126 4.48 3.98 5.57
CA TYR A 126 4.32 2.80 4.72
C TYR A 126 3.42 1.74 5.35
N MET A 127 3.56 1.50 6.64
CA MET A 127 2.67 0.59 7.37
C MET A 127 1.21 1.01 7.20
N GLY A 128 0.89 2.30 7.38
CA GLY A 128 -0.46 2.83 7.18
C GLY A 128 -0.99 2.61 5.75
N ILE A 129 -0.15 2.84 4.75
CA ILE A 129 -0.49 2.59 3.34
C ILE A 129 -0.79 1.10 3.11
N TYR A 130 0.04 0.20 3.62
CA TYR A 130 -0.17 -1.24 3.43
C TYR A 130 -1.38 -1.76 4.18
N VAL A 131 -1.66 -1.27 5.39
CA VAL A 131 -2.91 -1.59 6.12
C VAL A 131 -4.13 -1.15 5.29
N MET A 132 -4.10 0.04 4.70
CA MET A 132 -5.16 0.48 3.79
C MET A 132 -5.30 -0.47 2.58
N LEU A 133 -4.20 -0.93 1.98
CA LEU A 133 -4.23 -1.88 0.86
C LEU A 133 -4.72 -3.28 1.27
N VAL A 134 -4.46 -3.74 2.50
CA VAL A 134 -5.05 -4.98 3.04
C VAL A 134 -6.57 -4.89 3.10
N ILE A 135 -7.10 -3.76 3.59
CA ILE A 135 -8.54 -3.53 3.72
C ILE A 135 -9.20 -3.42 2.35
N SER A 136 -8.67 -2.56 1.47
CA SER A 136 -9.24 -2.29 0.15
C SER A 136 -9.04 -3.43 -0.84
N GLY A 137 -7.93 -4.15 -0.77
CA GLY A 137 -7.55 -5.17 -1.75
C GLY A 137 -7.18 -4.58 -3.13
N GLY A 138 -7.13 -5.44 -4.15
CA GLY A 138 -6.68 -5.08 -5.50
C GLY A 138 -7.67 -4.30 -6.36
N MET A 139 -8.93 -4.24 -5.95
CA MET A 139 -10.03 -3.58 -6.67
C MET A 139 -10.16 -4.00 -8.16
N ARG A 140 -10.72 -3.15 -9.02
CA ARG A 140 -10.99 -3.46 -10.44
C ARG A 140 -9.73 -3.68 -11.28
N TYR A 141 -8.64 -2.98 -10.95
CA TYR A 141 -7.39 -2.99 -11.72
C TYR A 141 -6.36 -3.95 -11.15
N SER A 142 -6.77 -5.15 -10.71
CA SER A 142 -5.87 -6.19 -10.20
C SER A 142 -5.99 -7.46 -11.04
N LEU A 143 -4.87 -8.19 -11.17
CA LEU A 143 -4.87 -9.52 -11.75
C LEU A 143 -5.63 -10.53 -10.88
N ASP A 144 -5.74 -10.29 -9.57
CA ASP A 144 -6.56 -11.11 -8.67
C ASP A 144 -7.98 -11.25 -9.21
N ARG A 145 -8.56 -10.17 -9.75
CA ARG A 145 -9.90 -10.21 -10.32
C ARG A 145 -10.00 -11.05 -11.60
N VAL A 146 -8.93 -11.05 -12.40
CA VAL A 146 -8.88 -11.80 -13.66
C VAL A 146 -8.75 -13.29 -13.37
N PHE A 147 -7.89 -13.67 -12.42
CA PHE A 147 -7.61 -15.07 -12.12
C PHE A 147 -8.66 -15.72 -11.20
N PHE A 148 -9.12 -15.01 -10.18
CA PHE A 148 -10.03 -15.56 -9.17
C PHE A 148 -11.50 -15.27 -9.42
N ARG A 149 -11.86 -14.53 -10.51
CA ARG A 149 -13.25 -14.17 -10.86
C ARG A 149 -14.10 -13.76 -9.65
N VAL A 150 -13.52 -13.02 -8.73
CA VAL A 150 -14.28 -12.48 -7.61
C VAL A 150 -15.21 -11.42 -8.17
N GLN A 151 -16.48 -11.77 -8.24
CA GLN A 151 -17.58 -10.90 -8.66
C GLN A 151 -17.78 -9.79 -7.63
#